data_3353c08d38446353712946513905a918
#
_entry.id   3353c08d38446353712946513905a918
#
_cell.length_a   1.000
_cell.length_b   1.000
_cell.length_c   1.000
_cell.angle_alpha   90.00
_cell.angle_beta   90.00
_cell.angle_gamma   90.00
#
_symmetry.space_group_name_H-M   'P 1'
#
loop_
_entity.id
_entity.type
_entity.pdbx_description
1 polymer ?
#
loop_
_entity_poly.entity_id
_entity_poly.type
_entity_poly.pdbx_seq_one_letter_code
_entity_poly.pdbx_strand_id
1 'polypeptide(L)'
;MPVKHFIAVVSRDHVLKGVEGGFAQAGHGKSAPLKRMKKGDWLIYYSATHKLRNLNDKSKPNPENKCQCFTAIGIVKDDRIYSVEISKEFMPNRRDVDYKKCSEVSIIPLIEKLSFIKDKKHWGYTFWKGILEIPENDFKLISGLMLV
;
A
#
# COMPACT_ATOMS: atom_id res chain seq x y z
N MET A 1 -5.69 -12.66 19.33
CA MET A 1 -6.37 -11.93 18.26
C MET A 1 -5.87 -12.41 16.90
N PRO A 2 -6.73 -12.72 15.97
CA PRO A 2 -6.28 -13.14 14.63
C PRO A 2 -5.57 -12.00 13.92
N VAL A 3 -4.54 -12.37 13.18
CA VAL A 3 -3.79 -11.45 12.34
C VAL A 3 -4.68 -10.98 11.18
N LYS A 4 -4.66 -9.69 10.90
CA LYS A 4 -5.36 -9.11 9.76
C LYS A 4 -4.37 -8.79 8.64
N HIS A 5 -4.91 -8.62 7.45
CA HIS A 5 -4.15 -8.39 6.24
C HIS A 5 -4.68 -7.14 5.55
N PHE A 6 -3.80 -6.18 5.27
CA PHE A 6 -4.21 -4.89 4.70
C PHE A 6 -3.47 -4.61 3.41
N ILE A 7 -4.13 -3.88 2.51
CA ILE A 7 -3.48 -3.26 1.36
C ILE A 7 -3.60 -1.75 1.55
N ALA A 8 -2.49 -1.05 1.41
CA ALA A 8 -2.46 0.41 1.35
C ALA A 8 -2.05 0.84 -0.05
N VAL A 9 -2.64 1.94 -0.53
CA VAL A 9 -2.44 2.44 -1.89
C VAL A 9 -1.51 3.64 -1.83
N VAL A 10 -0.31 3.49 -2.37
CA VAL A 10 0.73 4.54 -2.35
C VAL A 10 1.54 4.41 -3.63
N SER A 11 1.95 5.55 -4.23
CA SER A 11 2.81 5.52 -5.41
C SER A 11 4.13 4.83 -5.12
N ARG A 12 4.70 4.17 -6.14
CA ARG A 12 5.89 3.33 -5.97
C ARG A 12 7.08 4.09 -5.40
N ASP A 13 7.31 5.33 -5.83
CA ASP A 13 8.42 6.14 -5.32
C ASP A 13 8.31 6.36 -3.81
N HIS A 14 7.11 6.60 -3.29
CA HIS A 14 6.88 6.76 -1.85
C HIS A 14 6.98 5.43 -1.11
N VAL A 15 6.53 4.34 -1.72
CA VAL A 15 6.69 2.99 -1.14
C VAL A 15 8.17 2.67 -0.94
N LEU A 16 9.01 2.94 -1.93
CA LEU A 16 10.43 2.64 -1.84
C LEU A 16 11.11 3.42 -0.71
N LYS A 17 10.69 4.67 -0.47
CA LYS A 17 11.19 5.46 0.66
C LYS A 17 10.79 4.83 1.99
N GLY A 18 9.56 4.36 2.10
CA GLY A 18 9.08 3.68 3.30
C GLY A 18 9.83 2.38 3.57
N VAL A 19 10.06 1.59 2.53
CA VAL A 19 10.80 0.34 2.64
C VAL A 19 12.23 0.61 3.11
N GLU A 20 12.90 1.59 2.52
CA GLU A 20 14.25 1.98 2.90
C GLU A 20 14.32 2.43 4.36
N GLY A 21 13.34 3.20 4.80
CA GLY A 21 13.28 3.72 6.17
C GLY A 21 12.64 2.78 7.19
N GLY A 22 12.03 1.68 6.76
CA GLY A 22 11.37 0.73 7.65
C GLY A 22 10.05 1.24 8.23
N PHE A 23 9.34 2.10 7.52
CA PHE A 23 8.07 2.67 8.00
C PHE A 23 6.98 2.64 6.95
N ALA A 24 5.73 2.75 7.42
CA ALA A 24 4.55 2.94 6.59
C ALA A 24 3.98 4.34 6.77
N GLN A 25 3.53 4.91 5.68
CA GLN A 25 2.83 6.18 5.62
C GLN A 25 1.73 6.03 4.57
N ALA A 26 0.52 6.49 4.87
CA ALA A 26 -0.62 6.32 3.98
C ALA A 26 -1.58 7.51 4.14
N GLY A 27 -2.48 7.70 3.18
CA GLY A 27 -3.49 8.73 3.27
C GLY A 27 -2.93 10.14 3.41
N HIS A 28 -1.85 10.45 2.71
CA HIS A 28 -1.14 11.75 2.77
C HIS A 28 -0.63 12.07 4.19
N GLY A 29 -0.20 11.05 4.93
CA GLY A 29 0.40 11.21 6.26
C GLY A 29 -0.62 11.30 7.39
N LYS A 30 -1.89 11.01 7.14
CA LYS A 30 -2.91 10.97 8.19
C LYS A 30 -2.72 9.76 9.09
N SER A 31 -3.09 9.89 10.37
CA SER A 31 -2.96 8.78 11.32
C SER A 31 -4.07 7.73 11.17
N ALA A 32 -5.26 8.12 10.70
CA ALA A 32 -6.41 7.22 10.65
C ALA A 32 -6.16 5.92 9.89
N PRO A 33 -5.54 5.92 8.68
CA PRO A 33 -5.24 4.66 8.00
C PRO A 33 -4.31 3.76 8.82
N LEU A 34 -3.32 4.33 9.50
CA LEU A 34 -2.33 3.58 10.28
C LEU A 34 -2.94 2.95 11.52
N LYS A 35 -3.97 3.59 12.10
CA LYS A 35 -4.65 3.10 13.29
C LYS A 35 -5.46 1.83 13.05
N ARG A 36 -5.80 1.54 11.79
CA ARG A 36 -6.54 0.33 11.45
C ARG A 36 -5.72 -0.93 11.63
N MET A 37 -4.40 -0.82 11.54
CA MET A 37 -3.46 -1.94 11.68
C MET A 37 -3.00 -2.05 13.13
N LYS A 38 -2.64 -3.28 13.53
CA LYS A 38 -2.06 -3.58 14.84
C LYS A 38 -0.75 -4.32 14.67
N LYS A 39 0.07 -4.34 15.71
CA LYS A 39 1.30 -5.11 15.73
C LYS A 39 1.05 -6.55 15.26
N GLY A 40 1.84 -7.02 14.32
CA GLY A 40 1.73 -8.36 13.77
C GLY A 40 0.83 -8.48 12.55
N ASP A 41 0.07 -7.43 12.21
CA ASP A 41 -0.75 -7.44 11.00
C ASP A 41 0.14 -7.32 9.76
N TRP A 42 -0.30 -7.91 8.66
CA TRP A 42 0.40 -7.82 7.38
C TRP A 42 -0.03 -6.60 6.61
N LEU A 43 0.93 -5.98 5.94
CA LEU A 43 0.70 -4.85 5.05
C LEU A 43 1.31 -5.14 3.69
N ILE A 44 0.49 -5.02 2.64
CA ILE A 44 0.95 -5.03 1.25
C ILE A 44 0.69 -3.65 0.67
N TYR A 45 1.64 -3.09 -0.06
CA TYR A 45 1.40 -1.87 -0.82
C TYR A 45 1.00 -2.20 -2.25
N TYR A 46 -0.06 -1.56 -2.69
CA TYR A 46 -0.44 -1.53 -4.10
C TYR A 46 -0.10 -0.15 -4.65
N SER A 47 0.64 -0.11 -5.75
CA SER A 47 1.04 1.14 -6.42
C SER A 47 0.39 1.21 -7.79
N ALA A 48 -0.57 2.11 -7.95
CA ALA A 48 -1.20 2.34 -9.23
C ALA A 48 -0.24 3.05 -10.19
N THR A 49 0.65 3.88 -9.63
CA THR A 49 1.58 4.71 -10.40
C THR A 49 3.01 4.58 -9.86
N HIS A 50 3.98 4.91 -10.69
CA HIS A 50 5.39 4.97 -10.27
C HIS A 50 5.66 6.22 -9.45
N LYS A 51 5.08 7.37 -9.82
CA LYS A 51 5.27 8.65 -9.16
C LYS A 51 3.94 9.25 -8.76
N LEU A 52 3.93 9.94 -7.62
CA LEU A 52 2.77 10.67 -7.17
C LEU A 52 2.43 11.76 -8.17
N ARG A 53 1.16 11.76 -8.63
CA ARG A 53 0.69 12.79 -9.55
C ARG A 53 0.42 14.08 -8.78
N ASN A 54 0.92 15.20 -9.30
CA ASN A 54 0.57 16.52 -8.78
C ASN A 54 -0.89 16.84 -9.14
N LEU A 55 -1.75 17.03 -8.16
CA LEU A 55 -3.16 17.33 -8.37
C LEU A 55 -3.39 18.67 -9.08
N ASN A 56 -2.39 19.57 -9.06
CA ASN A 56 -2.45 20.84 -9.76
C ASN A 56 -1.98 20.74 -11.21
N ASP A 57 -1.46 19.60 -11.60
CA ASP A 57 -1.02 19.35 -12.97
C ASP A 57 -2.26 19.01 -13.82
N LYS A 58 -2.57 19.88 -14.78
CA LYS A 58 -3.70 19.72 -15.68
C LYS A 58 -3.38 18.90 -16.92
N SER A 59 -2.14 18.42 -17.05
CA SER A 59 -1.76 17.58 -18.18
C SER A 59 -2.47 16.23 -18.09
N LYS A 60 -2.58 15.54 -19.24
CA LYS A 60 -3.14 14.20 -19.26
C LYS A 60 -2.25 13.23 -18.50
N PRO A 61 -2.82 12.21 -17.82
CA PRO A 61 -2.02 11.18 -17.20
C PRO A 61 -1.05 10.56 -18.21
N ASN A 62 0.22 10.44 -17.80
CA ASN A 62 1.23 9.77 -18.62
C ASN A 62 1.05 8.26 -18.51
N PRO A 63 0.76 7.53 -19.62
CA PRO A 63 0.64 6.08 -19.57
C PRO A 63 1.88 5.38 -19.03
N GLU A 64 3.07 5.97 -19.21
CA GLU A 64 4.33 5.42 -18.68
C GLU A 64 4.39 5.46 -17.16
N ASN A 65 3.55 6.28 -16.51
CA ASN A 65 3.49 6.35 -15.07
C ASN A 65 2.67 5.21 -14.44
N LYS A 66 2.00 4.39 -15.23
CA LYS A 66 1.24 3.25 -14.70
C LYS A 66 2.19 2.20 -14.14
N CYS A 67 1.99 1.84 -12.90
CA CYS A 67 2.69 0.75 -12.24
C CYS A 67 1.79 -0.48 -12.10
N GLN A 68 0.65 -0.31 -11.43
CA GLN A 68 -0.37 -1.35 -11.23
C GLN A 68 0.21 -2.65 -10.68
N CYS A 69 1.10 -2.52 -9.69
CA CYS A 69 1.78 -3.65 -9.07
C CYS A 69 1.65 -3.61 -7.56
N PHE A 70 1.70 -4.78 -6.94
CA PHE A 70 1.99 -4.91 -5.52
C PHE A 70 3.49 -4.72 -5.35
N THR A 71 3.90 -3.72 -4.57
CA THR A 71 5.27 -3.21 -4.60
C THR A 71 6.07 -3.48 -3.32
N ALA A 72 5.40 -3.75 -2.21
CA ALA A 72 6.07 -4.08 -0.95
C ALA A 72 5.16 -4.91 -0.06
N ILE A 73 5.77 -5.66 0.86
CA ILE A 73 5.06 -6.48 1.82
C ILE A 73 5.85 -6.50 3.13
N GLY A 74 5.16 -6.41 4.27
CA GLY A 74 5.79 -6.46 5.57
C GLY A 74 4.81 -6.71 6.68
N ILE A 75 5.35 -6.77 7.90
CA ILE A 75 4.59 -6.99 9.13
C ILE A 75 4.70 -5.74 9.99
N VAL A 76 3.58 -5.25 10.52
CA VAL A 76 3.55 -4.10 11.43
C VAL A 76 4.38 -4.46 12.67
N LYS A 77 5.42 -3.67 12.95
CA LYS A 77 6.46 -4.00 13.91
C LYS A 77 6.03 -3.81 15.36
N ASP A 78 5.28 -2.73 15.62
CA ASP A 78 4.81 -2.40 16.97
C ASP A 78 3.50 -1.60 16.90
N ASP A 79 2.98 -1.19 18.06
CA ASP A 79 1.73 -0.44 18.11
C ASP A 79 1.93 1.08 18.15
N ARG A 80 3.15 1.56 17.95
CA ARG A 80 3.48 2.98 17.99
C ARG A 80 3.17 3.67 16.67
N ILE A 81 2.52 4.82 16.75
CA ILE A 81 2.34 5.74 15.62
C ILE A 81 3.01 7.05 16.03
N TYR A 82 3.85 7.60 15.18
CA TYR A 82 4.61 8.81 15.48
C TYR A 82 4.56 9.78 14.30
N SER A 83 4.77 11.05 14.56
CA SER A 83 4.85 12.06 13.50
C SER A 83 6.29 12.46 13.25
N VAL A 84 6.57 12.85 12.01
CA VAL A 84 7.89 13.29 11.56
C VAL A 84 7.73 14.66 10.91
N GLU A 85 8.60 15.60 11.24
CA GLU A 85 8.60 16.92 10.61
C GLU A 85 9.38 16.86 9.30
N ILE A 86 8.66 16.89 8.17
CA ILE A 86 9.26 17.01 6.84
C ILE A 86 9.41 18.48 6.48
N SER A 87 8.37 19.28 6.77
CA SER A 87 8.36 20.74 6.64
C SER A 87 7.43 21.31 7.69
N LYS A 88 7.39 22.64 7.82
CA LYS A 88 6.47 23.28 8.78
C LYS A 88 5.00 22.97 8.47
N GLU A 89 4.69 22.77 7.19
CA GLU A 89 3.32 22.49 6.75
C GLU A 89 3.02 21.00 6.62
N PHE A 90 4.05 20.14 6.73
CA PHE A 90 3.85 18.70 6.50
C PHE A 90 4.55 17.87 7.59
N MET A 91 3.74 17.33 8.49
CA MET A 91 4.19 16.48 9.58
C MET A 91 3.43 15.15 9.52
N PRO A 92 3.81 14.26 8.56
CA PRO A 92 3.09 13.00 8.38
C PRO A 92 3.26 12.07 9.58
N ASN A 93 2.23 11.27 9.82
CA ASN A 93 2.29 10.17 10.76
C ASN A 93 2.87 8.93 10.09
N ARG A 94 3.64 8.17 10.86
CA ARG A 94 4.30 6.95 10.40
C ARG A 94 4.14 5.83 11.41
N ARG A 95 4.29 4.61 10.93
CA ARG A 95 4.26 3.40 11.74
C ARG A 95 5.35 2.46 11.23
N ASP A 96 6.15 1.89 12.11
CA ASP A 96 7.25 1.03 11.69
C ASP A 96 6.73 -0.32 11.18
N VAL A 97 7.34 -0.79 10.10
CA VAL A 97 7.00 -2.05 9.44
C VAL A 97 8.29 -2.82 9.18
N ASP A 98 8.25 -4.11 9.47
CA ASP A 98 9.32 -5.03 9.13
C ASP A 98 9.06 -5.55 7.71
N TYR A 99 9.66 -4.89 6.73
CA TYR A 99 9.48 -5.25 5.33
C TYR A 99 10.27 -6.51 4.97
N LYS A 100 9.66 -7.36 4.15
CA LYS A 100 10.27 -8.59 3.68
C LYS A 100 10.83 -8.37 2.27
N LYS A 101 11.93 -9.05 1.98
CA LYS A 101 12.44 -9.10 0.61
C LYS A 101 11.38 -9.76 -0.27
N CYS A 102 11.05 -9.12 -1.38
CA CYS A 102 9.97 -9.60 -2.24
C CYS A 102 10.20 -9.20 -3.70
N SER A 103 9.42 -9.84 -4.57
CA SER A 103 9.29 -9.44 -5.96
C SER A 103 8.05 -8.56 -6.11
N GLU A 104 8.11 -7.56 -6.98
CA GLU A 104 6.92 -6.79 -7.36
C GLU A 104 6.07 -7.64 -8.29
N VAL A 105 4.75 -7.59 -8.10
CA VAL A 105 3.81 -8.45 -8.82
C VAL A 105 2.71 -7.61 -9.46
N SER A 106 2.52 -7.75 -10.78
CA SER A 106 1.43 -7.06 -11.48
C SER A 106 0.07 -7.55 -10.99
N ILE A 107 -0.86 -6.60 -10.78
CA ILE A 107 -2.23 -6.96 -10.44
C ILE A 107 -3.00 -7.53 -11.63
N ILE A 108 -2.60 -7.21 -12.85
CA ILE A 108 -3.39 -7.50 -14.05
C ILE A 108 -3.79 -9.00 -14.13
N PRO A 109 -2.88 -9.97 -14.02
CA PRO A 109 -3.29 -11.37 -14.09
C PRO A 109 -4.05 -11.86 -12.86
N LEU A 110 -4.12 -11.06 -11.79
CA LEU A 110 -4.77 -11.43 -10.53
C LEU A 110 -6.19 -10.90 -10.38
N ILE A 111 -6.59 -9.92 -11.21
CA ILE A 111 -7.88 -9.23 -11.06
C ILE A 111 -9.04 -10.21 -10.95
N GLU A 112 -9.10 -11.21 -11.84
CA GLU A 112 -10.18 -12.20 -11.85
C GLU A 112 -10.14 -13.13 -10.64
N LYS A 113 -8.99 -13.29 -10.02
CA LYS A 113 -8.77 -14.25 -8.92
C LYS A 113 -8.97 -13.66 -7.53
N LEU A 114 -8.88 -12.33 -7.40
CA LEU A 114 -8.94 -11.66 -6.10
C LEU A 114 -10.40 -11.42 -5.70
N SER A 115 -10.85 -12.07 -4.64
CA SER A 115 -12.25 -12.03 -4.23
C SER A 115 -12.68 -10.66 -3.69
N PHE A 116 -11.75 -9.84 -3.17
CA PHE A 116 -12.10 -8.53 -2.67
C PHE A 116 -12.39 -7.52 -3.78
N ILE A 117 -12.03 -7.84 -5.02
CA ILE A 117 -12.37 -7.01 -6.18
C ILE A 117 -13.75 -7.47 -6.69
N LYS A 118 -14.79 -6.74 -6.30
CA LYS A 118 -16.18 -7.15 -6.61
C LYS A 118 -16.57 -6.80 -8.03
N ASP A 119 -16.19 -5.63 -8.52
CA ASP A 119 -16.46 -5.19 -9.88
C ASP A 119 -15.20 -5.37 -10.71
N LYS A 120 -15.13 -6.46 -11.48
CA LYS A 120 -13.94 -6.78 -12.27
C LYS A 120 -13.71 -5.79 -13.41
N LYS A 121 -14.78 -5.23 -13.97
CA LYS A 121 -14.70 -4.26 -15.04
C LYS A 121 -14.10 -2.93 -14.55
N HIS A 122 -14.46 -2.51 -13.34
CA HIS A 122 -13.99 -1.27 -12.74
C HIS A 122 -13.13 -1.56 -11.51
N TRP A 123 -12.22 -2.48 -11.65
CA TRP A 123 -11.43 -3.01 -10.53
C TRP A 123 -10.64 -1.93 -9.77
N GLY A 124 -10.23 -0.86 -10.45
CA GLY A 124 -9.47 0.21 -9.82
C GLY A 124 -10.22 0.95 -8.72
N TYR A 125 -11.56 0.97 -8.77
CA TYR A 125 -12.37 1.64 -7.75
C TYR A 125 -12.18 1.03 -6.36
N THR A 126 -11.84 -0.24 -6.28
CA THR A 126 -11.56 -0.92 -5.02
C THR A 126 -10.47 -0.21 -4.22
N PHE A 127 -9.51 0.37 -4.92
CA PHE A 127 -8.34 1.00 -4.31
C PHE A 127 -8.53 2.48 -3.97
N TRP A 128 -9.67 3.07 -4.29
CA TRP A 128 -9.95 4.47 -3.96
C TRP A 128 -10.06 4.72 -2.46
N LYS A 129 -10.27 3.68 -1.66
CA LYS A 129 -10.34 3.79 -0.20
C LYS A 129 -9.00 4.12 0.45
N GLY A 130 -7.90 3.97 -0.27
CA GLY A 130 -6.55 4.22 0.23
C GLY A 130 -5.97 3.13 1.10
N ILE A 131 -6.77 2.51 1.96
CA ILE A 131 -6.39 1.34 2.74
C ILE A 131 -7.60 0.43 2.86
N LEU A 132 -7.38 -0.87 2.74
CA LEU A 132 -8.47 -1.85 2.85
C LEU A 132 -7.95 -3.15 3.51
N GLU A 133 -8.83 -3.78 4.27
CA GLU A 133 -8.58 -5.10 4.82
C GLU A 133 -9.00 -6.15 3.77
N ILE A 134 -8.18 -7.19 3.58
CA ILE A 134 -8.48 -8.25 2.61
C ILE A 134 -8.57 -9.60 3.31
N PRO A 135 -9.32 -10.56 2.72
CA PRO A 135 -9.38 -11.91 3.25
C PRO A 135 -8.03 -12.63 3.19
N GLU A 136 -7.81 -13.57 4.09
CA GLU A 136 -6.58 -14.34 4.16
C GLU A 136 -6.28 -15.09 2.85
N ASN A 137 -7.30 -15.64 2.19
CA ASN A 137 -7.11 -16.36 0.94
C ASN A 137 -6.56 -15.45 -0.17
N ASP A 138 -7.04 -14.20 -0.25
CA ASP A 138 -6.51 -13.23 -1.21
C ASP A 138 -5.08 -12.83 -0.84
N PHE A 139 -4.82 -12.63 0.45
CA PHE A 139 -3.48 -12.33 0.94
C PHE A 139 -2.49 -13.45 0.56
N LYS A 140 -2.86 -14.71 0.77
CA LYS A 140 -2.00 -15.85 0.42
C LYS A 140 -1.69 -15.91 -1.07
N LEU A 141 -2.66 -15.58 -1.91
CA LEU A 141 -2.47 -15.54 -3.35
C LEU A 141 -1.42 -14.50 -3.74
N ILE A 142 -1.54 -13.28 -3.20
CA ILE A 142 -0.62 -12.19 -3.50
C ILE A 142 0.75 -12.46 -2.88
N SER A 143 0.80 -12.77 -1.58
CA SER A 143 2.05 -12.96 -0.86
C SER A 143 2.84 -14.15 -1.39
N GLY A 144 2.15 -15.21 -1.82
CA GLY A 144 2.80 -16.37 -2.42
C GLY A 144 3.59 -16.04 -3.67
N LEU A 145 3.18 -15.02 -4.41
CA LEU A 145 3.90 -14.54 -5.59
C LEU A 145 4.99 -13.53 -5.24
N MET A 146 4.78 -12.73 -4.20
CA MET A 146 5.75 -11.70 -3.79
C MET A 146 6.93 -12.28 -3.02
N LEU A 147 6.70 -13.26 -2.18
CA LEU A 147 7.70 -13.83 -1.27
C LEU A 147 8.48 -15.02 -1.86
N VAL A 148 8.44 -15.16 -3.15
CA VAL A 148 9.18 -16.22 -3.85
C VAL A 148 10.66 -15.87 -3.98
#